data_7f57d2cf07b8173f1d30bf3cd9e7f496
#
_entry.id   7f57d2cf07b8173f1d30bf3cd9e7f496
#
_cell.length_a   1.000
_cell.length_b   1.000
_cell.length_c   1.000
_cell.angle_alpha   90.00
_cell.angle_beta   90.00
_cell.angle_gamma   90.00
#
_symmetry.space_group_name_H-M   'P 1'
#
loop_
_entity.id
_entity.type
_entity.pdbx_description
1 polymer ?
#
loop_
_entity_poly.entity_id
_entity_poly.type
_entity_poly.pdbx_seq_one_letter_code
_entity_poly.pdbx_strand_id
1 'polypeptide(L)'
;KPVSPATAVMEQIKKDIEDSEKAFGDNYSFKLGRHYWSMAATQMLKGEVYLWSGSQMGGGETDYRIAKQAFENVKKADVALIGNFKDVFSYTNKKNKEMIFTIHNGKDEYTLWGGGYSGNLMPAQDKMTKVYCDENGNSFVGTPDAQLNGLTRLQESILLERFPQR
;
A
#
# COMPACT_ATOMS: atom_id res chain seq x y z
N LYS A 1 18.09 -15.94 21.66
CA LYS A 1 17.80 -17.03 20.70
C LYS A 1 18.69 -16.83 19.47
N PRO A 2 19.25 -17.92 18.89
CA PRO A 2 19.98 -17.78 17.63
C PRO A 2 19.03 -17.32 16.51
N VAL A 3 19.53 -16.51 15.59
CA VAL A 3 18.82 -16.07 14.40
C VAL A 3 18.72 -17.23 13.42
N SER A 4 17.53 -17.50 12.89
CA SER A 4 17.33 -18.53 11.88
C SER A 4 18.00 -18.13 10.55
N PRO A 5 18.58 -19.08 9.79
CA PRO A 5 19.08 -18.80 8.45
C PRO A 5 17.98 -18.24 7.53
N ALA A 6 18.34 -17.33 6.64
CA ALA A 6 17.39 -16.71 5.71
C ALA A 6 16.64 -17.74 4.84
N THR A 7 17.31 -18.83 4.45
CA THR A 7 16.70 -19.95 3.72
C THR A 7 15.57 -20.62 4.52
N ALA A 8 15.80 -20.93 5.79
CA ALA A 8 14.78 -21.54 6.65
C ALA A 8 13.58 -20.62 6.88
N VAL A 9 13.80 -19.30 6.98
CA VAL A 9 12.72 -18.32 7.07
C VAL A 9 11.93 -18.28 5.76
N MET A 10 12.58 -18.29 4.61
CA MET A 10 11.93 -18.29 3.31
C MET A 10 11.11 -19.58 3.08
N GLU A 11 11.64 -20.73 3.47
CA GLU A 11 10.90 -22.00 3.41
C GLU A 11 9.63 -21.96 4.26
N GLN A 12 9.72 -21.39 5.46
CA GLN A 12 8.54 -21.23 6.31
C GLN A 12 7.50 -20.29 5.67
N ILE A 13 7.93 -19.14 5.10
CA ILE A 13 7.04 -18.21 4.40
C ILE A 13 6.32 -18.91 3.24
N LYS A 14 7.07 -19.68 2.42
CA LYS A 14 6.49 -20.44 1.30
C LYS A 14 5.46 -21.46 1.79
N LYS A 15 5.74 -22.14 2.90
CA LYS A 15 4.80 -23.07 3.52
C LYS A 15 3.55 -22.39 4.05
N ASP A 16 3.69 -21.26 4.73
CA ASP A 16 2.55 -20.49 5.25
C ASP A 16 1.64 -20.01 4.11
N ILE A 17 2.21 -19.64 2.96
CA ILE A 17 1.47 -19.30 1.75
C ILE A 17 0.69 -20.49 1.22
N GLU A 18 1.31 -21.68 1.14
CA GLU A 18 0.64 -22.91 0.71
C GLU A 18 -0.52 -23.30 1.64
N ASP A 19 -0.32 -23.16 2.94
CA ASP A 19 -1.35 -23.46 3.94
C ASP A 19 -2.52 -22.44 3.84
N SER A 20 -2.21 -21.17 3.57
CA SER A 20 -3.21 -20.16 3.27
C SER A 20 -4.00 -20.48 1.99
N GLU A 21 -3.34 -20.90 0.91
CA GLU A 21 -4.01 -21.33 -0.32
C GLU A 21 -4.96 -22.49 -0.07
N LYS A 22 -4.53 -23.50 0.69
CA LYS A 22 -5.38 -24.65 1.05
C LYS A 22 -6.59 -24.22 1.87
N ALA A 23 -6.42 -23.27 2.80
CA ALA A 23 -7.50 -22.80 3.66
C ALA A 23 -8.56 -22.02 2.88
N PHE A 24 -8.17 -21.22 1.89
CA PHE A 24 -9.12 -20.50 1.03
C PHE A 24 -9.72 -21.36 -0.09
N GLY A 25 -9.00 -22.37 -0.58
CA GLY A 25 -9.41 -23.18 -1.74
C GLY A 25 -9.67 -22.30 -2.96
N ASP A 26 -10.82 -22.45 -3.59
CA ASP A 26 -11.22 -21.66 -4.77
C ASP A 26 -12.00 -20.38 -4.44
N ASN A 27 -11.97 -19.94 -3.18
CA ASN A 27 -12.72 -18.77 -2.76
C ASN A 27 -11.92 -17.47 -2.98
N TYR A 28 -12.16 -16.80 -4.09
CA TYR A 28 -11.57 -15.50 -4.45
C TYR A 28 -12.44 -14.29 -4.06
N SER A 29 -13.49 -14.49 -3.23
CA SER A 29 -14.40 -13.40 -2.85
C SER A 29 -13.80 -12.49 -1.78
N PHE A 30 -14.16 -11.20 -1.82
CA PHE A 30 -13.93 -10.24 -0.76
C PHE A 30 -15.15 -10.13 0.18
N LYS A 31 -15.74 -11.25 0.56
CA LYS A 31 -17.01 -11.31 1.32
C LYS A 31 -17.01 -10.46 2.58
N LEU A 32 -15.87 -10.40 3.30
CA LEU A 32 -15.73 -9.60 4.52
C LEU A 32 -15.14 -8.20 4.26
N GLY A 33 -14.80 -7.90 3.00
CA GLY A 33 -14.15 -6.65 2.61
C GLY A 33 -12.65 -6.80 2.42
N ARG A 34 -12.02 -5.74 1.85
CA ARG A 34 -10.60 -5.73 1.47
C ARG A 34 -9.63 -5.48 2.63
N HIS A 35 -10.13 -5.35 3.84
CA HIS A 35 -9.34 -5.24 5.08
C HIS A 35 -9.21 -6.59 5.82
N TYR A 36 -9.79 -7.65 5.27
CA TYR A 36 -9.54 -9.02 5.70
C TYR A 36 -8.63 -9.72 4.70
N TRP A 37 -7.81 -10.63 5.20
CA TRP A 37 -6.98 -11.46 4.35
C TRP A 37 -7.84 -12.28 3.39
N SER A 38 -7.39 -12.47 2.17
CA SER A 38 -8.16 -13.12 1.11
C SER A 38 -7.26 -13.97 0.22
N MET A 39 -7.85 -14.84 -0.62
CA MET A 39 -7.07 -15.59 -1.60
C MET A 39 -6.32 -14.64 -2.56
N ALA A 40 -6.91 -13.52 -2.95
CA ALA A 40 -6.24 -12.54 -3.80
C ALA A 40 -4.99 -11.95 -3.12
N ALA A 41 -5.07 -11.66 -1.81
CA ALA A 41 -3.92 -11.20 -1.02
C ALA A 41 -2.85 -12.29 -0.89
N THR A 42 -3.25 -13.55 -0.66
CA THR A 42 -2.33 -14.69 -0.64
C THR A 42 -1.61 -14.87 -1.98
N GLN A 43 -2.32 -14.79 -3.10
CA GLN A 43 -1.72 -14.91 -4.44
C GLN A 43 -0.78 -13.74 -4.75
N MET A 44 -1.13 -12.52 -4.35
CA MET A 44 -0.25 -11.36 -4.52
C MET A 44 1.03 -11.53 -3.71
N LEU A 45 0.92 -11.90 -2.43
CA LEU A 45 2.09 -12.19 -1.57
C LEU A 45 2.94 -13.33 -2.13
N LYS A 46 2.30 -14.40 -2.62
CA LYS A 46 3.00 -15.51 -3.30
C LYS A 46 3.81 -15.00 -4.48
N GLY A 47 3.23 -14.19 -5.33
CA GLY A 47 3.92 -13.59 -6.46
C GLY A 47 5.17 -12.81 -6.04
N GLU A 48 5.05 -11.94 -5.06
CA GLU A 48 6.16 -11.14 -4.53
C GLU A 48 7.26 -12.00 -3.90
N VAL A 49 6.89 -12.97 -3.06
CA VAL A 49 7.83 -13.87 -2.39
C VAL A 49 8.61 -14.71 -3.39
N TYR A 50 7.94 -15.27 -4.39
CA TYR A 50 8.62 -16.07 -5.42
C TYR A 50 9.43 -15.22 -6.40
N LEU A 51 9.02 -14.00 -6.68
CA LEU A 51 9.82 -13.04 -7.46
C LEU A 51 11.13 -12.70 -6.71
N TRP A 52 11.02 -12.41 -5.41
CA TRP A 52 12.19 -12.19 -4.55
C TRP A 52 13.09 -13.41 -4.46
N SER A 53 12.53 -14.59 -4.17
CA SER A 53 13.28 -15.84 -4.06
C SER A 53 14.00 -16.19 -5.36
N GLY A 54 13.35 -15.99 -6.50
CA GLY A 54 13.92 -16.17 -7.81
C GLY A 54 15.14 -15.28 -8.07
N SER A 55 15.06 -14.03 -7.64
CA SER A 55 16.10 -13.01 -7.84
C SER A 55 17.25 -13.12 -6.82
N GLN A 56 16.94 -13.28 -5.54
CA GLN A 56 17.90 -13.10 -4.44
C GLN A 56 18.36 -14.39 -3.79
N MET A 57 17.64 -15.50 -3.99
CA MET A 57 17.90 -16.77 -3.29
C MET A 57 18.15 -17.94 -4.25
N GLY A 58 18.40 -17.66 -5.51
CA GLY A 58 18.79 -18.69 -6.49
C GLY A 58 17.63 -19.52 -7.05
N GLY A 59 16.38 -19.18 -6.78
CA GLY A 59 15.20 -19.88 -7.30
C GLY A 59 15.03 -19.77 -8.83
N GLY A 60 15.57 -18.71 -9.41
CA GLY A 60 15.69 -18.51 -10.86
C GLY A 60 14.35 -18.59 -11.60
N GLU A 61 14.41 -19.19 -12.79
CA GLU A 61 13.25 -19.27 -13.69
C GLU A 61 12.06 -20.04 -13.11
N THR A 62 12.33 -21.04 -12.27
CA THR A 62 11.27 -21.84 -11.64
C THR A 62 10.41 -20.95 -10.74
N ASP A 63 11.04 -20.16 -9.89
CA ASP A 63 10.35 -19.24 -8.97
C ASP A 63 9.66 -18.11 -9.75
N TYR A 64 10.26 -17.60 -10.82
CA TYR A 64 9.62 -16.60 -11.69
C TYR A 64 8.35 -17.11 -12.36
N ARG A 65 8.31 -18.38 -12.79
CA ARG A 65 7.08 -18.98 -13.34
C ARG A 65 5.99 -19.08 -12.28
N ILE A 66 6.35 -19.47 -11.06
CA ILE A 66 5.39 -19.53 -9.94
C ILE A 66 4.86 -18.12 -9.62
N ALA A 67 5.74 -17.12 -9.57
CA ALA A 67 5.36 -15.73 -9.34
C ALA A 67 4.39 -15.24 -10.42
N LYS A 68 4.69 -15.46 -11.69
CA LYS A 68 3.81 -15.10 -12.80
C LYS A 68 2.43 -15.75 -12.67
N GLN A 69 2.39 -17.04 -12.38
CA GLN A 69 1.13 -17.76 -12.23
C GLN A 69 0.31 -17.22 -11.04
N ALA A 70 0.97 -16.88 -9.94
CA ALA A 70 0.30 -16.29 -8.78
C ALA A 70 -0.31 -14.93 -9.11
N PHE A 71 0.40 -14.05 -9.80
CA PHE A 71 -0.14 -12.76 -10.26
C PHE A 71 -1.32 -12.93 -11.24
N GLU A 72 -1.25 -13.92 -12.14
CA GLU A 72 -2.39 -14.24 -13.02
C GLU A 72 -3.61 -14.75 -12.22
N ASN A 73 -3.39 -15.51 -11.16
CA ASN A 73 -4.47 -15.98 -10.30
C ASN A 73 -5.19 -14.85 -9.54
N VAL A 74 -4.51 -13.72 -9.26
CA VAL A 74 -5.15 -12.54 -8.65
C VAL A 74 -6.34 -12.06 -9.49
N LYS A 75 -6.27 -12.18 -10.81
CA LYS A 75 -7.32 -11.76 -11.74
C LYS A 75 -8.63 -12.57 -11.61
N LYS A 76 -8.62 -13.70 -10.89
CA LYS A 76 -9.83 -14.47 -10.57
C LYS A 76 -10.71 -13.77 -9.55
N ALA A 77 -10.14 -12.85 -8.78
CA ALA A 77 -10.87 -12.01 -7.83
C ALA A 77 -11.51 -10.79 -8.52
N ASP A 78 -12.42 -10.12 -7.82
CA ASP A 78 -13.00 -8.86 -8.28
C ASP A 78 -12.01 -7.71 -8.12
N VAL A 79 -10.98 -7.68 -8.95
CA VAL A 79 -9.94 -6.64 -9.00
C VAL A 79 -9.86 -6.00 -10.37
N ALA A 80 -9.62 -4.69 -10.42
CA ALA A 80 -9.47 -3.95 -11.67
C ALA A 80 -8.69 -2.66 -11.41
N LEU A 81 -7.96 -2.19 -12.41
CA LEU A 81 -7.36 -0.85 -12.37
C LEU A 81 -8.45 0.21 -12.43
N ILE A 82 -8.27 1.28 -11.67
CA ILE A 82 -9.14 2.45 -11.67
C ILE A 82 -8.62 3.42 -12.75
N GLY A 83 -9.51 3.84 -13.64
CA GLY A 83 -9.14 4.67 -14.80
C GLY A 83 -8.56 6.05 -14.46
N ASN A 84 -8.87 6.59 -13.29
CA ASN A 84 -8.34 7.85 -12.81
C ASN A 84 -7.51 7.61 -11.53
N PHE A 85 -6.21 7.92 -11.60
CA PHE A 85 -5.28 7.72 -10.50
C PHE A 85 -5.70 8.42 -9.19
N LYS A 86 -6.30 9.61 -9.27
CA LYS A 86 -6.79 10.32 -8.07
C LYS A 86 -7.88 9.54 -7.34
N ASP A 87 -8.71 8.80 -8.07
CA ASP A 87 -9.82 8.05 -7.48
C ASP A 87 -9.35 6.82 -6.70
N VAL A 88 -8.16 6.29 -7.00
CA VAL A 88 -7.55 5.18 -6.25
C VAL A 88 -7.37 5.54 -4.78
N PHE A 89 -6.93 6.77 -4.50
CA PHE A 89 -6.61 7.28 -3.16
C PHE A 89 -7.70 8.18 -2.56
N SER A 90 -8.84 8.31 -3.25
CA SER A 90 -9.95 9.14 -2.76
C SER A 90 -10.53 8.58 -1.47
N TYR A 91 -10.75 9.47 -0.49
CA TYR A 91 -11.38 9.12 0.78
C TYR A 91 -12.75 8.48 0.61
N THR A 92 -13.49 8.90 -0.41
CA THR A 92 -14.84 8.38 -0.72
C THR A 92 -14.80 7.05 -1.46
N ASN A 93 -13.62 6.60 -1.95
CA ASN A 93 -13.45 5.40 -2.76
C ASN A 93 -12.52 4.35 -2.09
N LYS A 94 -12.55 4.25 -0.77
CA LYS A 94 -11.66 3.38 0.02
C LYS A 94 -11.74 1.89 -0.29
N LYS A 95 -12.85 1.43 -0.90
CA LYS A 95 -13.10 0.02 -1.20
C LYS A 95 -13.02 -0.28 -2.70
N ASN A 96 -12.27 0.53 -3.45
CA ASN A 96 -12.18 0.37 -4.89
C ASN A 96 -11.50 -0.96 -5.30
N LYS A 97 -11.68 -1.32 -6.57
CA LYS A 97 -11.23 -2.60 -7.11
C LYS A 97 -9.72 -2.73 -7.28
N GLU A 98 -8.96 -1.64 -7.23
CA GLU A 98 -7.50 -1.68 -7.29
C GLU A 98 -6.85 -2.09 -5.95
N MET A 99 -7.59 -1.94 -4.84
CA MET A 99 -7.14 -2.36 -3.53
C MET A 99 -7.33 -3.87 -3.34
N ILE A 100 -6.24 -4.61 -3.15
CA ILE A 100 -6.28 -6.06 -2.88
C ILE A 100 -6.36 -6.30 -1.37
N PHE A 101 -5.54 -5.60 -0.59
CA PHE A 101 -5.53 -5.66 0.86
C PHE A 101 -5.17 -4.30 1.44
N THR A 102 -5.88 -3.88 2.48
CA THR A 102 -5.62 -2.61 3.18
C THR A 102 -5.76 -2.81 4.69
N ILE A 103 -4.90 -2.14 5.44
CA ILE A 103 -5.06 -2.08 6.89
C ILE A 103 -6.15 -1.04 7.19
N HIS A 104 -7.22 -1.50 7.85
CA HIS A 104 -8.32 -0.62 8.27
C HIS A 104 -7.94 0.09 9.58
N ASN A 105 -8.08 1.40 9.57
CA ASN A 105 -8.00 2.23 10.75
C ASN A 105 -9.31 3.00 10.89
N GLY A 106 -10.12 2.62 11.88
CA GLY A 106 -11.35 3.33 12.23
C GLY A 106 -11.04 4.53 13.11
N LYS A 107 -12.01 5.46 13.18
CA LYS A 107 -11.96 6.53 14.16
C LYS A 107 -11.94 5.90 15.56
N ASP A 108 -11.03 6.34 16.40
CA ASP A 108 -10.82 5.87 17.78
C ASP A 108 -10.24 4.45 17.93
N GLU A 109 -9.94 3.74 16.83
CA GLU A 109 -9.30 2.42 16.89
C GLU A 109 -7.77 2.51 16.99
N TYR A 110 -7.18 3.45 16.28
CA TYR A 110 -5.73 3.64 16.26
C TYR A 110 -5.39 5.11 15.97
N THR A 111 -4.52 5.67 16.78
CA THR A 111 -3.94 7.00 16.54
C THR A 111 -2.50 6.83 16.08
N LEU A 112 -2.21 7.17 14.83
CA LEU A 112 -0.84 7.23 14.33
C LEU A 112 -0.11 8.35 15.08
N TRP A 113 0.81 7.97 15.95
CA TRP A 113 1.61 8.93 16.70
C TRP A 113 2.52 9.69 15.74
N GLY A 114 2.34 10.99 15.73
CA GLY A 114 3.25 11.96 15.11
C GLY A 114 3.52 11.74 13.65
N GLY A 115 2.89 12.47 12.83
CA GLY A 115 3.28 12.84 11.46
C GLY A 115 4.08 11.87 10.59
N GLY A 116 4.15 10.60 10.93
CA GLY A 116 4.75 9.50 10.20
C GLY A 116 5.56 9.90 8.96
N TYR A 117 5.14 9.41 7.84
CA TYR A 117 5.79 9.69 6.54
C TYR A 117 5.71 11.15 6.11
N SER A 118 4.64 11.86 6.46
CA SER A 118 4.48 13.26 6.07
C SER A 118 5.50 14.19 6.73
N GLY A 119 5.84 13.95 8.01
CA GLY A 119 6.85 14.74 8.72
C GLY A 119 8.25 14.63 8.11
N ASN A 120 8.60 13.43 7.61
CA ASN A 120 9.92 13.20 7.00
C ASN A 120 10.01 13.64 5.53
N LEU A 121 8.86 13.79 4.85
CA LEU A 121 8.79 14.23 3.46
C LEU A 121 8.53 15.73 3.32
N MET A 122 8.25 16.43 4.42
CA MET A 122 8.02 17.86 4.41
C MET A 122 9.33 18.66 4.31
N PRO A 123 9.34 19.76 3.56
CA PRO A 123 10.42 20.73 3.60
C PRO A 123 10.65 21.26 5.02
N ALA A 124 11.84 21.78 5.30
CA ALA A 124 12.12 22.43 6.57
C ALA A 124 11.06 23.50 6.90
N GLN A 125 10.74 23.63 8.18
CA GLN A 125 9.60 24.44 8.65
C GLN A 125 9.63 25.90 8.17
N ASP A 126 10.80 26.48 8.01
CA ASP A 126 10.98 27.82 7.45
C ASP A 126 10.53 27.91 5.97
N LYS A 127 10.74 26.85 5.19
CA LYS A 127 10.25 26.76 3.80
C LYS A 127 8.76 26.49 3.75
N MET A 128 8.23 25.70 4.68
CA MET A 128 6.79 25.47 4.81
C MET A 128 6.03 26.75 5.14
N THR A 129 6.54 27.54 6.08
CA THR A 129 5.91 28.80 6.48
C THR A 129 5.81 29.79 5.32
N LYS A 130 6.76 29.77 4.39
CA LYS A 130 6.77 30.65 3.22
C LYS A 130 5.87 30.19 2.09
N VAL A 131 5.62 28.89 1.98
CA VAL A 131 4.91 28.29 0.83
C VAL A 131 3.45 27.95 1.17
N TYR A 132 3.16 27.74 2.48
CA TYR A 132 1.87 27.21 2.93
C TYR A 132 1.19 28.10 3.97
N CYS A 133 1.49 29.37 3.98
CA CYS A 133 0.65 30.36 4.63
C CYS A 133 -0.57 30.67 3.77
N ASP A 134 -1.72 30.94 4.39
CA ASP A 134 -2.85 31.50 3.68
C ASP A 134 -2.49 32.89 3.12
N GLU A 135 -3.38 33.48 2.32
CA GLU A 135 -3.22 34.82 1.77
C GLU A 135 -3.06 35.93 2.84
N ASN A 136 -3.36 35.63 4.10
CA ASN A 136 -3.20 36.52 5.25
C ASN A 136 -1.89 36.25 6.03
N GLY A 137 -1.05 35.32 5.57
CA GLY A 137 0.20 34.94 6.22
C GLY A 137 0.03 34.05 7.45
N ASN A 138 -1.14 33.49 7.69
CA ASN A 138 -1.37 32.56 8.79
C ASN A 138 -0.76 31.19 8.46
N SER A 139 0.09 30.69 9.34
CA SER A 139 0.69 29.36 9.22
C SER A 139 -0.37 28.29 9.47
N PHE A 140 -0.38 27.23 8.66
CA PHE A 140 -1.24 26.05 8.86
C PHE A 140 -0.84 25.18 10.07
N VAL A 141 0.06 25.65 10.90
CA VAL A 141 0.53 24.96 12.11
C VAL A 141 -0.43 25.30 13.24
N GLY A 142 -1.40 24.44 13.51
CA GLY A 142 -2.24 24.67 14.70
C GLY A 142 -3.43 23.74 14.89
N THR A 143 -4.01 23.20 13.82
CA THR A 143 -5.11 22.24 13.95
C THR A 143 -4.88 21.01 13.05
N PRO A 144 -5.31 19.82 13.47
CA PRO A 144 -5.23 18.61 12.63
C PRO A 144 -5.87 18.77 11.25
N ASP A 145 -6.96 19.52 11.16
CA ASP A 145 -7.68 19.79 9.92
C ASP A 145 -6.91 20.76 9.00
N ALA A 146 -6.28 21.78 9.58
CA ALA A 146 -5.43 22.72 8.84
C ALA A 146 -4.16 22.03 8.30
N GLN A 147 -3.57 21.11 9.07
CA GLN A 147 -2.44 20.30 8.63
C GLN A 147 -2.84 19.36 7.49
N LEU A 148 -4.00 18.71 7.57
CA LEU A 148 -4.50 17.82 6.54
C LEU A 148 -4.80 18.57 5.23
N ASN A 149 -5.45 19.73 5.32
CA ASN A 149 -5.73 20.59 4.17
C ASN A 149 -4.46 21.18 3.55
N GLY A 150 -3.49 21.56 4.38
CA GLY A 150 -2.17 22.00 3.94
C GLY A 150 -1.41 20.91 3.20
N LEU A 151 -1.45 19.67 3.70
CA LEU A 151 -0.83 18.51 3.04
C LEU A 151 -1.45 18.19 1.69
N THR A 152 -2.77 18.27 1.57
CA THR A 152 -3.47 18.02 0.31
C THR A 152 -3.13 19.07 -0.74
N ARG A 153 -3.09 20.36 -0.37
CA ARG A 153 -2.68 21.46 -1.25
C ARG A 153 -1.19 21.37 -1.64
N LEU A 154 -0.34 20.92 -0.71
CA LEU A 154 1.07 20.67 -0.97
C LEU A 154 1.27 19.58 -2.02
N GLN A 155 0.59 18.47 -1.86
CA GLN A 155 0.64 17.37 -2.83
C GLN A 155 0.15 17.80 -4.20
N GLU A 156 -0.89 18.60 -4.27
CA GLU A 156 -1.42 19.15 -5.52
C GLU A 156 -0.44 20.12 -6.17
N SER A 157 0.19 21.04 -5.43
CA SER A 157 1.16 21.99 -5.99
C SER A 157 2.43 21.29 -6.47
N ILE A 158 2.98 20.34 -5.72
CA ILE A 158 4.16 19.56 -6.12
C ILE A 158 3.86 18.72 -7.36
N LEU A 159 2.67 18.14 -7.45
CA LEU A 159 2.25 17.38 -8.64
C LEU A 159 2.08 18.29 -9.86
N LEU A 160 1.50 19.48 -9.70
CA LEU A 160 1.32 20.45 -10.79
C LEU A 160 2.65 21.05 -11.28
N GLU A 161 3.61 21.28 -10.39
CA GLU A 161 4.94 21.78 -10.75
C GLU A 161 5.81 20.71 -11.44
N ARG A 162 5.72 19.44 -10.99
CA ARG A 162 6.52 18.35 -11.58
C ARG A 162 5.91 17.73 -12.83
N PHE A 163 4.60 17.82 -12.99
CA PHE A 163 3.86 17.28 -14.12
C PHE A 163 2.91 18.33 -14.68
N PRO A 164 3.44 19.38 -15.36
CA PRO A 164 2.57 20.34 -16.04
C PRO A 164 1.69 19.57 -17.02
N GLN A 165 0.39 19.80 -16.94
CA GLN A 165 -0.60 19.21 -17.83
C GLN A 165 -0.23 19.56 -19.27
N ARG A 166 0.10 18.56 -20.07
CA ARG A 166 0.24 18.70 -21.53
C ARG A 166 -1.12 18.71 -22.19
#